data_6abdd63f853fe36ceef72b697f5a6d84
#
_entry.id   6abdd63f853fe36ceef72b697f5a6d84
#
_cell.length_a   1.000
_cell.length_b   1.000
_cell.length_c   1.000
_cell.angle_alpha   90.00
_cell.angle_beta   90.00
_cell.angle_gamma   90.00
#
_symmetry.space_group_name_H-M   'P 1'
#
loop_
_entity.id
_entity.type
_entity.pdbx_description
1 polymer ?
#
loop_
_entity_poly.entity_id
_entity_poly.type
_entity_poly.pdbx_seq_one_letter_code
_entity_poly.pdbx_strand_id
1 'polypeptide(L)'
;GGSLTALPIIETQAGDVSAYIPTNVISITDGQIFLETDLFNQGVRPAINVGISVSRVGGNAQIKAMKKVAGTLKMDQAQYRELEAFSKFSSDMDPITAMTIDKGRKNAQLLIQPQYSPMPVEQQIAILYCGTHGLLHDVPLENVQDFERSFIESLQLNHQELSLIHI
;
A
#
# COMPACT_ATOMS: atom_id res chain seq x y z
N GLY A 1 -13.16 -24.53 -13.75
CA GLY A 1 -13.42 -23.87 -12.47
C GLY A 1 -13.32 -22.36 -12.62
N GLY A 2 -13.98 -21.63 -11.75
CA GLY A 2 -13.97 -20.19 -11.73
C GLY A 2 -13.95 -19.66 -10.29
N SER A 3 -13.78 -18.36 -10.11
CA SER A 3 -13.87 -17.69 -8.81
C SER A 3 -14.91 -16.57 -8.89
N LEU A 4 -15.56 -16.30 -7.77
CA LEU A 4 -16.48 -15.18 -7.60
C LEU A 4 -16.06 -14.40 -6.36
N THR A 5 -15.85 -13.10 -6.51
CA THR A 5 -15.56 -12.19 -5.40
C THR A 5 -16.69 -11.18 -5.27
N ALA A 6 -17.24 -11.03 -4.07
CA ALA A 6 -18.23 -10.03 -3.74
C ALA A 6 -17.59 -8.96 -2.83
N LEU A 7 -17.77 -7.69 -3.16
CA LEU A 7 -17.30 -6.54 -2.38
C LEU A 7 -18.52 -5.72 -1.91
N PRO A 8 -19.18 -6.09 -0.81
CA PRO A 8 -20.25 -5.27 -0.25
C PRO A 8 -19.69 -3.97 0.32
N ILE A 9 -20.36 -2.86 0.06
CA ILE A 9 -20.01 -1.54 0.58
C ILE A 9 -20.91 -1.21 1.75
N ILE A 10 -20.30 -0.92 2.90
CA ILE A 10 -21.00 -0.58 4.14
C ILE A 10 -20.56 0.82 4.56
N GLU A 11 -21.54 1.67 4.80
CA GLU A 11 -21.31 3.00 5.36
C GLU A 11 -21.08 2.91 6.88
N THR A 12 -20.09 3.64 7.37
CA THR A 12 -19.86 3.82 8.81
C THR A 12 -20.24 5.23 9.22
N GLN A 13 -20.82 5.37 10.41
CA GLN A 13 -21.10 6.67 11.03
C GLN A 13 -19.80 7.17 11.71
N ALA A 14 -19.23 8.27 11.21
CA ALA A 14 -18.00 8.86 11.75
C ALA A 14 -16.81 7.87 11.88
N GLY A 15 -16.74 6.87 11.01
CA GLY A 15 -15.67 5.87 11.05
C GLY A 15 -15.84 4.78 12.12
N ASP A 16 -17.00 4.72 12.81
CA ASP A 16 -17.25 3.73 13.86
C ASP A 16 -17.50 2.33 13.27
N VAL A 17 -16.48 1.49 13.31
CA VAL A 17 -16.53 0.08 12.90
C VAL A 17 -17.07 -0.85 14.00
N SER A 18 -17.26 -0.35 15.22
CA SER A 18 -17.81 -1.12 16.34
C SER A 18 -19.34 -1.16 16.37
N ALA A 19 -20.00 -0.36 15.52
CA ALA A 19 -21.45 -0.37 15.36
C ALA A 19 -21.95 -1.73 14.87
N TYR A 20 -23.25 -1.99 15.08
CA TYR A 20 -23.87 -3.30 14.84
C TYR A 20 -23.69 -3.81 13.40
N ILE A 21 -23.98 -2.99 12.39
CA ILE A 21 -23.88 -3.43 10.98
C ILE A 21 -22.44 -3.68 10.56
N PRO A 22 -21.48 -2.74 10.75
CA PRO A 22 -20.07 -3.00 10.42
C PRO A 22 -19.50 -4.25 11.12
N THR A 23 -19.78 -4.41 12.42
CA THR A 23 -19.30 -5.56 13.19
C THR A 23 -19.79 -6.88 12.62
N ASN A 24 -21.10 -6.98 12.29
CA ASN A 24 -21.66 -8.19 11.70
C ASN A 24 -21.05 -8.50 10.33
N VAL A 25 -20.92 -7.49 9.46
CA VAL A 25 -20.36 -7.70 8.12
C VAL A 25 -18.90 -8.12 8.20
N ILE A 26 -18.08 -7.51 9.07
CA ILE A 26 -16.69 -7.92 9.29
C ILE A 26 -16.61 -9.38 9.77
N SER A 27 -17.55 -9.81 10.61
CA SER A 27 -17.54 -11.18 11.16
C SER A 27 -17.90 -12.25 10.15
N ILE A 28 -18.74 -11.95 9.17
CA ILE A 28 -19.26 -12.92 8.18
C ILE A 28 -18.46 -12.91 6.85
N THR A 29 -17.65 -11.88 6.61
CA THR A 29 -16.81 -11.76 5.42
C THR A 29 -15.37 -12.22 5.69
N ASP A 30 -14.56 -12.38 4.64
CA ASP A 30 -13.15 -12.78 4.73
C ASP A 30 -12.20 -11.62 5.06
N GLY A 31 -12.74 -10.49 5.45
CA GLY A 31 -11.97 -9.31 5.82
C GLY A 31 -12.67 -8.02 5.44
N GLN A 32 -11.96 -6.92 5.58
CA GLN A 32 -12.46 -5.59 5.27
C GLN A 32 -11.37 -4.71 4.66
N ILE A 33 -11.77 -3.83 3.76
CA ILE A 33 -10.97 -2.71 3.28
C ILE A 33 -11.57 -1.46 3.92
N PHE A 34 -10.82 -0.83 4.82
CA PHE A 34 -11.28 0.34 5.57
C PHE A 34 -10.81 1.62 4.90
N LEU A 35 -11.75 2.49 4.54
CA LEU A 35 -11.49 3.80 3.93
C LEU A 35 -11.66 4.90 4.97
N GLU A 36 -10.70 5.80 5.05
CA GLU A 36 -10.69 6.94 5.98
C GLU A 36 -10.83 8.28 5.26
N THR A 37 -11.75 9.11 5.75
CA THR A 37 -11.95 10.47 5.22
C THR A 37 -10.69 11.34 5.39
N ASP A 38 -9.98 11.20 6.50
CA ASP A 38 -8.78 11.98 6.76
C ASP A 38 -7.65 11.66 5.76
N LEU A 39 -7.46 10.40 5.42
CA LEU A 39 -6.51 9.98 4.38
C LEU A 39 -6.92 10.54 3.01
N PHE A 40 -8.22 10.52 2.69
CA PHE A 40 -8.73 11.08 1.44
C PHE A 40 -8.45 12.57 1.33
N ASN A 41 -8.70 13.32 2.41
CA ASN A 41 -8.46 14.77 2.47
C ASN A 41 -6.97 15.13 2.41
N GLN A 42 -6.09 14.24 2.89
CA GLN A 42 -4.64 14.38 2.76
C GLN A 42 -4.10 14.02 1.36
N GLY A 43 -4.97 13.61 0.43
CA GLY A 43 -4.58 13.25 -0.93
C GLY A 43 -4.14 11.78 -1.10
N VAL A 44 -4.23 10.97 -0.06
CA VAL A 44 -3.97 9.52 -0.13
C VAL A 44 -5.15 8.84 -0.81
N ARG A 45 -4.98 8.41 -2.04
CA ARG A 45 -6.02 7.80 -2.87
C ARG A 45 -5.49 6.56 -3.58
N PRO A 46 -6.09 5.37 -3.35
CA PRO A 46 -7.26 5.12 -2.49
C PRO A 46 -6.96 5.38 -1.01
N ALA A 47 -7.97 5.87 -0.29
CA ALA A 47 -7.85 6.29 1.13
C ALA A 47 -7.90 5.09 2.09
N ILE A 48 -7.12 4.05 1.82
CA ILE A 48 -7.12 2.79 2.55
C ILE A 48 -6.26 2.88 3.80
N ASN A 49 -6.87 2.64 4.96
CA ASN A 49 -6.11 2.42 6.18
C ASN A 49 -5.59 0.99 6.22
N VAL A 50 -4.30 0.82 5.94
CA VAL A 50 -3.63 -0.49 5.88
C VAL A 50 -3.57 -1.17 7.26
N GLY A 51 -3.55 -0.40 8.34
CA GLY A 51 -3.49 -0.92 9.71
C GLY A 51 -4.74 -1.70 10.11
N ILE A 52 -5.91 -1.14 9.82
CA ILE A 52 -7.23 -1.68 10.18
C ILE A 52 -7.76 -2.65 9.12
N SER A 53 -7.30 -2.51 7.87
CA SER A 53 -7.72 -3.39 6.78
C SER A 53 -7.12 -4.79 6.96
N VAL A 54 -7.96 -5.81 6.76
CA VAL A 54 -7.59 -7.23 6.94
C VAL A 54 -8.13 -8.04 5.79
N SER A 55 -7.35 -8.99 5.29
CA SER A 55 -7.81 -10.04 4.39
C SER A 55 -7.37 -11.41 4.91
N ARG A 56 -8.32 -12.29 5.22
CA ARG A 56 -8.03 -13.65 5.68
C ARG A 56 -7.51 -14.56 4.56
N VAL A 57 -7.89 -14.27 3.33
CA VAL A 57 -7.54 -15.06 2.15
C VAL A 57 -6.51 -14.40 1.24
N GLY A 58 -6.28 -13.09 1.38
CA GLY A 58 -5.47 -12.28 0.47
C GLY A 58 -4.05 -12.81 0.28
N GLY A 59 -3.38 -13.23 1.35
CA GLY A 59 -2.05 -13.82 1.26
C GLY A 59 -1.98 -15.14 0.48
N ASN A 60 -3.06 -15.93 0.47
CA ASN A 60 -3.13 -17.16 -0.29
C ASN A 60 -3.54 -16.92 -1.76
N ALA A 61 -4.22 -15.83 -2.04
CA ALA A 61 -4.59 -15.42 -3.39
C ALA A 61 -3.43 -14.75 -4.15
N GLN A 62 -2.42 -14.26 -3.44
CA GLN A 62 -1.24 -13.63 -4.05
C GLN A 62 -0.33 -14.67 -4.73
N ILE A 63 0.21 -14.31 -5.89
CA ILE A 63 1.30 -15.06 -6.51
C ILE A 63 2.55 -15.01 -5.62
N LYS A 64 3.43 -15.99 -5.73
CA LYS A 64 4.60 -16.15 -4.84
C LYS A 64 5.51 -14.90 -4.81
N ALA A 65 5.72 -14.26 -5.97
CA ALA A 65 6.55 -13.08 -6.08
C ALA A 65 5.93 -11.88 -5.33
N MET A 66 4.64 -11.62 -5.51
CA MET A 66 3.91 -10.58 -4.77
C MET A 66 3.96 -10.84 -3.25
N LYS A 67 3.70 -12.07 -2.84
CA LYS A 67 3.74 -12.45 -1.41
C LYS A 67 5.12 -12.19 -0.78
N LYS A 68 6.19 -12.45 -1.54
CA LYS A 68 7.57 -12.22 -1.07
C LYS A 68 7.89 -10.73 -0.93
N VAL A 69 7.48 -9.92 -1.92
CA VAL A 69 7.81 -8.49 -1.96
C VAL A 69 6.92 -7.68 -1.02
N ALA A 70 5.61 -7.95 -1.01
CA ALA A 70 4.65 -7.20 -0.20
C ALA A 70 4.54 -7.69 1.26
N GLY A 71 5.21 -8.79 1.63
CA GLY A 71 5.05 -9.43 2.92
C GLY A 71 5.36 -8.53 4.12
N THR A 72 6.35 -7.65 4.00
CA THR A 72 6.76 -6.72 5.06
C THR A 72 6.05 -5.36 4.98
N LEU A 73 5.44 -5.04 3.83
CA LEU A 73 4.92 -3.69 3.56
C LEU A 73 3.93 -3.20 4.62
N LYS A 74 3.04 -4.08 5.09
CA LYS A 74 2.06 -3.73 6.13
C LYS A 74 2.74 -3.34 7.44
N MET A 75 3.75 -4.09 7.85
CA MET A 75 4.54 -3.80 9.07
C MET A 75 5.35 -2.52 8.89
N ASP A 76 6.02 -2.36 7.75
CA ASP A 76 6.80 -1.16 7.44
C ASP A 76 5.92 0.10 7.49
N GLN A 77 4.70 0.04 6.94
CA GLN A 77 3.74 1.15 6.98
C GLN A 77 3.19 1.41 8.38
N ALA A 78 2.96 0.39 9.19
CA ALA A 78 2.53 0.55 10.57
C ALA A 78 3.63 1.23 11.42
N GLN A 79 4.87 0.77 11.29
CA GLN A 79 6.02 1.36 11.95
C GLN A 79 6.25 2.82 11.52
N TYR A 80 6.16 3.10 10.24
CA TYR A 80 6.25 4.46 9.71
C TYR A 80 5.23 5.39 10.35
N ARG A 81 3.95 5.00 10.41
CA ARG A 81 2.89 5.83 10.98
C ARG A 81 3.11 6.11 12.46
N GLU A 82 3.57 5.13 13.22
CA GLU A 82 3.92 5.30 14.63
C GLU A 82 5.07 6.30 14.81
N LEU A 83 6.15 6.12 14.06
CA LEU A 83 7.31 7.02 14.10
C LEU A 83 6.98 8.42 13.59
N GLU A 84 6.15 8.56 12.55
CA GLU A 84 5.72 9.86 12.04
C GLU A 84 4.90 10.63 13.08
N ALA A 85 4.00 9.94 13.79
CA ALA A 85 3.24 10.55 14.88
C ALA A 85 4.18 11.05 15.99
N PHE A 86 5.20 10.27 16.34
CA PHE A 86 6.20 10.62 17.34
C PHE A 86 7.10 11.79 16.91
N SER A 87 7.47 11.82 15.62
CA SER A 87 8.37 12.84 15.07
C SER A 87 7.80 14.27 15.14
N LYS A 88 6.48 14.40 15.20
CA LYS A 88 5.82 15.72 15.35
C LYS A 88 6.08 16.36 16.72
N PHE A 89 6.52 15.58 17.71
CA PHE A 89 6.76 16.02 19.07
C PHE A 89 8.25 16.05 19.44
N SER A 90 9.14 15.55 18.59
CA SER A 90 10.58 15.47 18.84
C SER A 90 11.34 16.39 17.89
N SER A 91 12.19 17.27 18.46
CA SER A 91 13.06 18.15 17.68
C SER A 91 14.34 17.46 17.19
N ASP A 92 14.78 16.41 17.89
CA ASP A 92 16.00 15.65 17.57
C ASP A 92 15.63 14.23 17.19
N MET A 93 15.83 13.89 15.93
CA MET A 93 15.58 12.56 15.39
C MET A 93 16.92 11.90 15.05
N ASP A 94 17.11 10.67 15.53
CA ASP A 94 18.29 9.90 15.15
C ASP A 94 18.23 9.52 13.64
N PRO A 95 19.39 9.33 12.99
CA PRO A 95 19.46 9.05 11.56
C PRO A 95 18.70 7.79 11.13
N ILE A 96 18.61 6.76 11.96
CA ILE A 96 17.93 5.49 11.63
C ILE A 96 16.41 5.73 11.58
N THR A 97 15.88 6.44 12.58
CA THR A 97 14.47 6.83 12.62
C THR A 97 14.12 7.73 11.43
N ALA A 98 14.97 8.69 11.09
CA ALA A 98 14.77 9.56 9.92
C ALA A 98 14.72 8.76 8.60
N MET A 99 15.63 7.80 8.41
CA MET A 99 15.62 6.90 7.25
C MET A 99 14.36 6.03 7.18
N THR A 100 13.89 5.52 8.31
CA THR A 100 12.68 4.71 8.38
C THR A 100 11.43 5.52 8.00
N ILE A 101 11.36 6.76 8.46
CA ILE A 101 10.27 7.69 8.11
C ILE A 101 10.34 8.05 6.62
N ASP A 102 11.52 8.36 6.09
CA ASP A 102 11.69 8.69 4.68
C ASP A 102 11.25 7.51 3.78
N LYS A 103 11.73 6.30 4.08
CA LYS A 103 11.29 5.07 3.40
C LYS A 103 9.78 4.89 3.46
N GLY A 104 9.19 5.06 4.64
CA GLY A 104 7.75 4.90 4.85
C GLY A 104 6.92 5.92 4.07
N ARG A 105 7.35 7.18 4.01
CA ARG A 105 6.72 8.24 3.21
C ARG A 105 6.76 7.93 1.72
N LYS A 106 7.92 7.50 1.21
CA LYS A 106 8.09 7.12 -0.20
C LYS A 106 7.24 5.91 -0.56
N ASN A 107 7.18 4.91 0.31
CA ASN A 107 6.28 3.77 0.13
C ASN A 107 4.80 4.19 0.11
N ALA A 108 4.40 5.13 0.96
CA ALA A 108 3.05 5.67 0.94
C ALA A 108 2.72 6.40 -0.38
N GLN A 109 3.69 7.10 -0.98
CA GLN A 109 3.53 7.72 -2.30
C GLN A 109 3.37 6.69 -3.43
N LEU A 110 4.12 5.58 -3.39
CA LEU A 110 3.98 4.49 -4.35
C LEU A 110 2.62 3.76 -4.27
N LEU A 111 1.92 3.88 -3.15
CA LEU A 111 0.58 3.29 -2.98
C LEU A 111 -0.55 4.20 -3.46
N ILE A 112 -0.24 5.45 -3.82
CA ILE A 112 -1.22 6.37 -4.41
C ILE A 112 -1.45 5.97 -5.86
N GLN A 113 -2.71 5.77 -6.23
CA GLN A 113 -3.09 5.26 -7.54
C GLN A 113 -4.19 6.13 -8.15
N PRO A 114 -4.07 6.51 -9.43
CA PRO A 114 -5.13 7.23 -10.12
C PRO A 114 -6.40 6.39 -10.23
N GLN A 115 -7.55 7.06 -10.24
CA GLN A 115 -8.83 6.40 -10.46
C GLN A 115 -8.89 5.80 -11.89
N TYR A 116 -9.46 4.60 -12.01
CA TYR A 116 -9.60 3.86 -13.27
C TYR A 116 -8.27 3.51 -13.98
N SER A 117 -7.17 3.48 -13.23
CA SER A 117 -5.85 3.14 -13.76
C SER A 117 -5.26 1.93 -13.00
N PRO A 118 -5.79 0.72 -13.22
CA PRO A 118 -5.26 -0.47 -12.57
C PRO A 118 -3.87 -0.78 -13.11
N MET A 119 -2.96 -1.16 -12.22
CA MET A 119 -1.60 -1.54 -12.57
C MET A 119 -1.49 -3.06 -12.68
N PRO A 120 -0.90 -3.61 -13.75
CA PRO A 120 -0.59 -5.04 -13.87
C PRO A 120 0.27 -5.55 -12.72
N VAL A 121 0.12 -6.82 -12.36
CA VAL A 121 0.74 -7.38 -11.14
C VAL A 121 2.28 -7.34 -11.19
N GLU A 122 2.87 -7.53 -12.35
CA GLU A 122 4.32 -7.47 -12.57
C GLU A 122 4.88 -6.06 -12.29
N GLN A 123 4.16 -5.03 -12.70
CA GLN A 123 4.52 -3.64 -12.42
C GLN A 123 4.38 -3.33 -10.93
N GLN A 124 3.30 -3.80 -10.30
CA GLN A 124 3.12 -3.66 -8.85
C GLN A 124 4.28 -4.28 -8.09
N ILE A 125 4.72 -5.49 -8.47
CA ILE A 125 5.84 -6.18 -7.83
C ILE A 125 7.13 -5.37 -7.99
N ALA A 126 7.41 -4.86 -9.19
CA ALA A 126 8.63 -4.10 -9.46
C ALA A 126 8.70 -2.82 -8.62
N ILE A 127 7.61 -2.06 -8.57
CA ILE A 127 7.51 -0.83 -7.78
C ILE A 127 7.60 -1.10 -6.28
N LEU A 128 6.85 -2.08 -5.79
CA LEU A 128 6.90 -2.46 -4.37
C LEU A 128 8.28 -2.99 -3.97
N TYR A 129 8.99 -3.67 -4.87
CA TYR A 129 10.36 -4.08 -4.64
C TYR A 129 11.28 -2.88 -4.42
N CYS A 130 11.18 -1.85 -5.25
CA CYS A 130 11.95 -0.61 -5.08
C CYS A 130 11.68 0.03 -3.71
N GLY A 131 10.43 0.13 -3.31
CA GLY A 131 10.04 0.73 -2.04
C GLY A 131 10.48 -0.09 -0.83
N THR A 132 10.17 -1.39 -0.80
CA THR A 132 10.48 -2.26 0.35
C THR A 132 11.97 -2.48 0.56
N HIS A 133 12.78 -2.43 -0.50
CA HIS A 133 14.24 -2.55 -0.42
C HIS A 133 14.97 -1.21 -0.26
N GLY A 134 14.23 -0.09 -0.11
CA GLY A 134 14.82 1.23 0.14
C GLY A 134 15.59 1.80 -1.06
N LEU A 135 15.31 1.35 -2.29
CA LEU A 135 16.01 1.80 -3.50
C LEU A 135 15.66 3.24 -3.90
N LEU A 136 14.71 3.85 -3.21
CA LEU A 136 14.26 5.22 -3.45
C LEU A 136 14.97 6.26 -2.58
N HIS A 137 16.02 5.89 -1.84
CA HIS A 137 16.66 6.80 -0.87
C HIS A 137 17.14 8.12 -1.51
N ASP A 138 17.65 8.07 -2.75
CA ASP A 138 18.12 9.26 -3.48
C ASP A 138 17.03 10.00 -4.26
N VAL A 139 15.80 9.48 -4.29
CA VAL A 139 14.68 10.10 -4.99
C VAL A 139 13.96 11.07 -4.04
N PRO A 140 13.87 12.38 -4.37
CA PRO A 140 13.06 13.32 -3.59
C PRO A 140 11.60 12.87 -3.50
N LEU A 141 10.94 13.14 -2.36
CA LEU A 141 9.57 12.68 -2.11
C LEU A 141 8.60 13.14 -3.18
N GLU A 142 8.74 14.39 -3.62
CA GLU A 142 7.92 15.00 -4.67
C GLU A 142 8.10 14.37 -6.05
N ASN A 143 9.20 13.66 -6.28
CA ASN A 143 9.53 13.04 -7.57
C ASN A 143 9.24 11.53 -7.59
N VAL A 144 8.73 10.95 -6.51
CA VAL A 144 8.48 9.50 -6.42
C VAL A 144 7.49 9.02 -7.48
N GLN A 145 6.42 9.76 -7.75
CA GLN A 145 5.44 9.39 -8.77
C GLN A 145 5.99 9.53 -10.20
N ASP A 146 6.84 10.52 -10.47
CA ASP A 146 7.50 10.66 -11.77
C ASP A 146 8.54 9.56 -11.97
N PHE A 147 9.27 9.20 -10.93
CA PHE A 147 10.16 8.04 -10.94
C PHE A 147 9.39 6.76 -11.25
N GLU A 148 8.26 6.51 -10.58
CA GLU A 148 7.41 5.34 -10.80
C GLU A 148 7.01 5.22 -12.27
N ARG A 149 6.52 6.30 -12.86
CA ARG A 149 6.10 6.34 -14.27
C ARG A 149 7.27 6.01 -15.20
N SER A 150 8.39 6.70 -15.05
CA SER A 150 9.57 6.51 -15.89
C SER A 150 10.17 5.12 -15.73
N PHE A 151 10.15 4.57 -14.52
CA PHE A 151 10.64 3.23 -14.23
C PHE A 151 9.77 2.15 -14.90
N ILE A 152 8.43 2.27 -14.81
CA ILE A 152 7.50 1.35 -15.49
C ILE A 152 7.65 1.41 -17.00
N GLU A 153 7.77 2.62 -17.58
CA GLU A 153 8.01 2.79 -19.02
C GLU A 153 9.34 2.12 -19.44
N SER A 154 10.40 2.33 -18.68
CA SER A 154 11.70 1.68 -18.94
C SER A 154 11.63 0.16 -18.85
N LEU A 155 10.90 -0.39 -17.87
CA LEU A 155 10.69 -1.84 -17.76
C LEU A 155 9.95 -2.40 -18.97
N GLN A 156 8.90 -1.72 -19.42
CA GLN A 156 8.12 -2.16 -20.57
C GLN A 156 8.91 -2.13 -21.88
N LEU A 157 9.79 -1.13 -22.04
CA LEU A 157 10.56 -0.97 -23.27
C LEU A 157 11.80 -1.89 -23.33
N ASN A 158 12.50 -2.04 -22.20
CA ASN A 158 13.82 -2.65 -22.19
C ASN A 158 13.86 -4.05 -21.56
N HIS A 159 12.83 -4.43 -20.79
CA HIS A 159 12.82 -5.66 -19.97
C HIS A 159 11.51 -6.41 -20.05
N GLN A 160 10.97 -6.58 -21.26
CA GLN A 160 9.72 -7.31 -21.49
C GLN A 160 9.76 -8.75 -20.98
N GLU A 161 10.93 -9.37 -20.94
CA GLU A 161 11.15 -10.71 -20.38
C GLU A 161 10.74 -10.82 -18.92
N LEU A 162 10.81 -9.75 -18.14
CA LEU A 162 10.38 -9.75 -16.73
C LEU A 162 8.86 -9.90 -16.57
N SER A 163 8.08 -9.46 -17.57
CA SER A 163 6.63 -9.62 -17.61
C SER A 163 6.22 -11.08 -17.82
N LEU A 164 7.06 -11.89 -18.46
CA LEU A 164 6.78 -13.29 -18.81
C LEU A 164 7.13 -14.28 -17.70
N ILE A 165 7.84 -13.87 -16.65
CA ILE A 165 8.29 -14.74 -15.55
C ILE A 165 7.13 -15.21 -14.66
N HIS A 166 5.93 -14.68 -14.82
CA HIS A 166 4.77 -14.92 -13.97
C HIS A 166 3.64 -15.71 -14.64
N ILE A 167 3.86 -16.23 -15.83
CA ILE A 167 2.92 -17.11 -16.53
C ILE A 167 3.19 -18.57 -16.16
#